data_f30043ea0c78ca1cd77b6821914935e0
#
_entry.id   f30043ea0c78ca1cd77b6821914935e0
#
_cell.length_a   1.000
_cell.length_b   1.000
_cell.length_c   1.000
_cell.angle_alpha   90.00
_cell.angle_beta   90.00
_cell.angle_gamma   90.00
#
_symmetry.space_group_name_H-M   'P 1'
#
loop_
_entity.id
_entity.type
_entity.pdbx_description
1 polymer ?
#
loop_
_entity_poly.entity_id
_entity_poly.type
_entity_poly.pdbx_seq_one_letter_code
_entity_poly.pdbx_strand_id
1 'polypeptide(L)'
;MKETKYVAFSTQKGGAGKTTLTVLVASYLHYVKEYDVAVIDCDFLQYSIHDMRKRDMDRISKDDYYKVQAFELIKTIQKKPYIIECSRAEDAIGKAEALQASLPLDFIFFDLPGTVNNAEVVSTLSRMDNIFTPIIADRVVMESSIKFATVINEQMVITGKSDIKGIYLIWNMVDGREKTELYNIYEKVCAEFALPVLKTFLPDSKRFRKESETGRRSVFRSTIFPPDKALVRGSNIDALTDEILSLIHS
;
A
#
# COMPACT_ATOMS: atom_id res chain seq x y z
N MET A 1 -24.27 -4.52 -7.37
CA MET A 1 -22.95 -3.95 -7.72
C MET A 1 -21.92 -4.55 -6.77
N LYS A 2 -20.71 -4.83 -7.21
CA LYS A 2 -19.64 -5.30 -6.34
C LYS A 2 -19.27 -4.16 -5.39
N GLU A 3 -19.08 -4.46 -4.11
CA GLU A 3 -18.71 -3.46 -3.12
C GLU A 3 -17.23 -3.11 -3.26
N THR A 4 -16.91 -1.85 -3.53
CA THR A 4 -15.53 -1.36 -3.60
C THR A 4 -14.92 -1.30 -2.20
N LYS A 5 -13.70 -1.83 -2.01
CA LYS A 5 -13.00 -1.83 -0.73
C LYS A 5 -12.02 -0.66 -0.62
N TYR A 6 -12.11 0.08 0.47
CA TYR A 6 -11.23 1.18 0.81
C TYR A 6 -10.11 0.69 1.72
N VAL A 7 -8.87 0.84 1.27
CA VAL A 7 -7.69 0.27 1.94
C VAL A 7 -6.62 1.34 2.13
N ALA A 8 -5.99 1.37 3.30
CA ALA A 8 -4.85 2.25 3.55
C ALA A 8 -3.66 1.49 4.15
N PHE A 9 -2.45 1.81 3.68
CA PHE A 9 -1.23 1.52 4.41
C PHE A 9 -0.91 2.74 5.27
N SER A 10 -1.06 2.64 6.60
CA SER A 10 -0.94 3.78 7.48
C SER A 10 -0.13 3.50 8.74
N THR A 11 0.71 4.44 9.12
CA THR A 11 1.46 4.46 10.38
C THR A 11 1.90 5.90 10.67
N GLN A 12 2.11 6.21 11.95
CA GLN A 12 2.47 7.56 12.38
C GLN A 12 3.86 8.01 11.93
N LYS A 13 4.80 7.07 11.73
CA LYS A 13 6.18 7.39 11.36
C LYS A 13 6.41 7.41 9.85
N GLY A 14 7.22 8.38 9.41
CA GLY A 14 7.78 8.39 8.07
C GLY A 14 8.80 7.27 7.87
N GLY A 15 9.01 6.85 6.62
CA GLY A 15 10.04 5.87 6.26
C GLY A 15 9.66 4.39 6.45
N ALA A 16 8.53 4.07 7.08
CA ALA A 16 8.10 2.69 7.28
C ALA A 16 7.59 1.98 5.99
N GLY A 17 7.50 2.69 4.87
CA GLY A 17 7.20 2.10 3.56
C GLY A 17 5.74 2.20 3.10
N LYS A 18 4.91 3.06 3.70
CA LYS A 18 3.49 3.23 3.31
C LYS A 18 3.29 3.38 1.80
N THR A 19 3.80 4.45 1.21
CA THR A 19 3.71 4.74 -0.23
C THR A 19 4.28 3.60 -1.09
N THR A 20 5.38 2.99 -0.67
CA THR A 20 5.97 1.84 -1.38
C THR A 20 5.02 0.65 -1.40
N LEU A 21 4.40 0.32 -0.27
CA LEU A 21 3.43 -0.77 -0.15
C LEU A 21 2.16 -0.45 -0.95
N THR A 22 1.65 0.77 -0.86
CA THR A 22 0.49 1.23 -1.64
C THR A 22 0.72 0.99 -3.14
N VAL A 23 1.85 1.46 -3.68
CA VAL A 23 2.17 1.28 -5.11
C VAL A 23 2.36 -0.18 -5.47
N LEU A 24 3.10 -0.95 -4.68
CA LEU A 24 3.41 -2.36 -5.00
C LEU A 24 2.16 -3.24 -4.97
N VAL A 25 1.33 -3.11 -3.93
CA VAL A 25 0.11 -3.90 -3.79
C VAL A 25 -0.93 -3.47 -4.83
N ALA A 26 -1.14 -2.16 -5.04
CA ALA A 26 -2.03 -1.65 -6.07
C ALA A 26 -1.63 -2.13 -7.47
N SER A 27 -0.33 -2.04 -7.81
CA SER A 27 0.18 -2.49 -9.11
C SER A 27 0.08 -4.01 -9.27
N TYR A 28 0.37 -4.78 -8.22
CA TYR A 28 0.25 -6.23 -8.27
C TYR A 28 -1.21 -6.68 -8.44
N LEU A 29 -2.13 -6.08 -7.70
CA LEU A 29 -3.55 -6.34 -7.83
C LEU A 29 -4.06 -5.98 -9.24
N HIS A 30 -3.69 -4.81 -9.75
CA HIS A 30 -4.20 -4.33 -11.03
C HIS A 30 -3.64 -5.10 -12.22
N TYR A 31 -2.32 -5.29 -12.27
CA TYR A 31 -1.64 -5.83 -13.45
C TYR A 31 -1.43 -7.35 -13.41
N VAL A 32 -1.42 -7.97 -12.22
CA VAL A 32 -1.15 -9.41 -12.07
C VAL A 32 -2.39 -10.19 -11.66
N LYS A 33 -3.19 -9.63 -10.75
CA LYS A 33 -4.44 -10.25 -10.29
C LYS A 33 -5.68 -9.73 -11.03
N GLU A 34 -5.51 -8.75 -11.92
CA GLU A 34 -6.53 -8.19 -12.82
C GLU A 34 -7.72 -7.51 -12.11
N TYR A 35 -7.57 -7.10 -10.85
CA TYR A 35 -8.56 -6.28 -10.15
C TYR A 35 -8.62 -4.86 -10.72
N ASP A 36 -9.78 -4.20 -10.60
CA ASP A 36 -9.94 -2.80 -10.95
C ASP A 36 -9.60 -1.92 -9.74
N VAL A 37 -8.49 -1.19 -9.86
CA VAL A 37 -7.87 -0.45 -8.76
C VAL A 37 -7.83 1.04 -9.06
N ALA A 38 -7.99 1.87 -8.03
CA ALA A 38 -7.63 3.28 -8.04
C ALA A 38 -6.79 3.62 -6.80
N VAL A 39 -6.07 4.73 -6.85
CA VAL A 39 -5.27 5.27 -5.74
C VAL A 39 -5.63 6.73 -5.53
N ILE A 40 -5.89 7.11 -4.28
CA ILE A 40 -6.00 8.51 -3.84
C ILE A 40 -4.69 8.88 -3.13
N ASP A 41 -3.90 9.73 -3.78
CA ASP A 41 -2.63 10.24 -3.24
C ASP A 41 -2.91 11.48 -2.40
N CYS A 42 -2.90 11.32 -1.07
CA CYS A 42 -3.25 12.36 -0.11
C CYS A 42 -2.03 12.99 0.57
N ASP A 43 -0.80 12.63 0.18
CA ASP A 43 0.41 13.23 0.76
C ASP A 43 0.66 14.62 0.15
N PHE A 44 -0.23 15.55 0.55
CA PHE A 44 -0.30 16.92 0.02
C PHE A 44 1.06 17.62 0.06
N LEU A 45 1.37 18.31 -1.01
CA LEU A 45 2.62 18.91 -1.44
C LEU A 45 3.65 17.92 -2.01
N GLN A 46 3.71 16.67 -1.58
CA GLN A 46 4.67 15.69 -2.12
C GLN A 46 4.08 14.91 -3.30
N TYR A 47 2.83 14.45 -3.17
CA TYR A 47 2.14 13.63 -4.19
C TYR A 47 3.05 12.59 -4.84
N SER A 48 3.70 11.80 -4.00
CA SER A 48 4.79 10.90 -4.37
C SER A 48 4.38 9.85 -5.41
N ILE A 49 3.14 9.35 -5.35
CA ILE A 49 2.62 8.35 -6.30
C ILE A 49 2.30 9.00 -7.64
N HIS A 50 1.70 10.19 -7.62
CA HIS A 50 1.44 10.95 -8.84
C HIS A 50 2.74 11.35 -9.57
N ASP A 51 3.74 11.77 -8.83
CA ASP A 51 5.05 12.09 -9.43
C ASP A 51 5.76 10.84 -9.95
N MET A 52 5.59 9.69 -9.30
CA MET A 52 6.05 8.41 -9.84
C MET A 52 5.36 8.10 -11.19
N ARG A 53 4.05 8.32 -11.31
CA ARG A 53 3.32 8.17 -12.58
C ARG A 53 3.89 9.08 -13.67
N LYS A 54 4.20 10.33 -13.36
CA LYS A 54 4.84 11.25 -14.32
C LYS A 54 6.21 10.73 -14.77
N ARG A 55 7.03 10.24 -13.85
CA ARG A 55 8.35 9.66 -14.17
C ARG A 55 8.22 8.41 -15.04
N ASP A 56 7.27 7.52 -14.75
CA ASP A 56 7.01 6.34 -15.56
C ASP A 56 6.56 6.70 -16.97
N MET A 57 5.64 7.67 -17.12
CA MET A 57 5.17 8.16 -18.42
C MET A 57 6.29 8.84 -19.22
N ASP A 58 7.09 9.68 -18.57
CA ASP A 58 8.25 10.31 -19.20
C ASP A 58 9.26 9.27 -19.71
N ARG A 59 9.48 8.21 -18.94
CA ARG A 59 10.33 7.10 -19.34
C ARG A 59 9.78 6.37 -20.57
N ILE A 60 8.50 6.05 -20.57
CA ILE A 60 7.83 5.40 -21.72
C ILE A 60 7.94 6.27 -22.96
N SER A 61 7.84 7.60 -22.84
CA SER A 61 7.93 8.52 -23.97
C SER A 61 9.32 8.61 -24.58
N LYS A 62 10.39 8.39 -23.79
CA LYS A 62 11.80 8.58 -24.17
C LYS A 62 12.57 7.29 -24.47
N ASP A 63 12.04 6.14 -24.11
CA ASP A 63 12.75 4.85 -24.22
C ASP A 63 11.85 3.82 -24.92
N ASP A 64 12.24 3.44 -26.15
CA ASP A 64 11.46 2.51 -26.98
C ASP A 64 11.26 1.14 -26.30
N TYR A 65 12.18 0.69 -25.46
CA TYR A 65 11.99 -0.55 -24.71
C TYR A 65 10.75 -0.46 -23.80
N TYR A 66 10.65 0.59 -23.00
CA TYR A 66 9.50 0.77 -22.11
C TYR A 66 8.20 1.06 -22.87
N LYS A 67 8.30 1.74 -24.01
CA LYS A 67 7.15 1.97 -24.89
C LYS A 67 6.56 0.67 -25.39
N VAL A 68 7.41 -0.23 -25.89
CA VAL A 68 6.99 -1.56 -26.34
C VAL A 68 6.42 -2.38 -25.19
N GLN A 69 7.08 -2.39 -24.02
CA GLN A 69 6.60 -3.12 -22.85
C GLN A 69 5.23 -2.63 -22.38
N ALA A 70 5.00 -1.31 -22.33
CA ALA A 70 3.70 -0.74 -21.96
C ALA A 70 2.61 -1.11 -22.97
N PHE A 71 2.91 -1.06 -24.27
CA PHE A 71 1.98 -1.46 -25.32
C PHE A 71 1.59 -2.93 -25.20
N GLU A 72 2.57 -3.83 -25.08
CA GLU A 72 2.32 -5.28 -24.92
C GLU A 72 1.55 -5.59 -23.63
N LEU A 73 1.86 -4.92 -22.53
CA LEU A 73 1.12 -5.08 -21.29
C LEU A 73 -0.36 -4.71 -21.47
N ILE A 74 -0.65 -3.50 -21.98
CA ILE A 74 -2.03 -3.01 -22.18
C ILE A 74 -2.78 -3.95 -23.14
N LYS A 75 -2.13 -4.42 -24.20
CA LYS A 75 -2.71 -5.35 -25.17
C LYS A 75 -3.04 -6.70 -24.53
N THR A 76 -2.17 -7.19 -23.62
CA THR A 76 -2.34 -8.51 -22.97
C THR A 76 -3.46 -8.47 -21.92
N ILE A 77 -3.45 -7.49 -21.02
CA ILE A 77 -4.43 -7.41 -19.93
C ILE A 77 -5.71 -6.67 -20.33
N GLN A 78 -5.71 -5.99 -21.48
CA GLN A 78 -6.82 -5.15 -21.99
C GLN A 78 -7.28 -4.07 -20.98
N LYS A 79 -6.38 -3.63 -20.11
CA LYS A 79 -6.62 -2.61 -19.09
C LYS A 79 -5.68 -1.43 -19.26
N LYS A 80 -6.21 -0.22 -19.03
CA LYS A 80 -5.41 1.00 -18.91
C LYS A 80 -4.71 1.02 -17.53
N PRO A 81 -3.62 1.79 -17.37
CA PRO A 81 -3.05 2.02 -16.05
C PRO A 81 -4.11 2.52 -15.06
N TYR A 82 -4.08 2.02 -13.82
CA TYR A 82 -5.03 2.41 -12.80
C TYR A 82 -5.01 3.92 -12.52
N ILE A 83 -6.15 4.46 -12.08
CA ILE A 83 -6.33 5.88 -11.82
C ILE A 83 -5.57 6.27 -10.55
N ILE A 84 -4.92 7.44 -10.61
CA ILE A 84 -4.31 8.10 -9.46
C ILE A 84 -4.90 9.51 -9.39
N GLU A 85 -5.61 9.79 -8.28
CA GLU A 85 -6.17 11.11 -7.98
C GLU A 85 -5.39 11.75 -6.83
N CYS A 86 -4.93 12.99 -7.04
CA CYS A 86 -4.35 13.79 -5.95
C CYS A 86 -5.47 14.43 -5.12
N SER A 87 -5.34 14.37 -3.79
CA SER A 87 -6.34 14.94 -2.89
C SER A 87 -5.70 15.50 -1.64
N ARG A 88 -6.43 16.34 -0.92
CA ARG A 88 -6.21 16.53 0.51
C ARG A 88 -6.96 15.45 1.27
N ALA A 89 -6.58 15.20 2.53
CA ALA A 89 -7.26 14.17 3.33
C ALA A 89 -8.77 14.47 3.48
N GLU A 90 -9.14 15.74 3.71
CA GLU A 90 -10.53 16.17 3.87
C GLU A 90 -11.44 15.87 2.65
N ASP A 91 -10.87 15.90 1.42
CA ASP A 91 -11.62 15.72 0.17
C ASP A 91 -11.52 14.27 -0.36
N ALA A 92 -10.68 13.43 0.25
CA ALA A 92 -10.31 12.13 -0.29
C ALA A 92 -11.50 11.18 -0.44
N ILE A 93 -12.39 11.15 0.55
CA ILE A 93 -13.58 10.29 0.51
C ILE A 93 -14.54 10.73 -0.60
N GLY A 94 -14.81 12.03 -0.73
CA GLY A 94 -15.67 12.55 -1.80
C GLY A 94 -15.13 12.20 -3.21
N LYS A 95 -13.81 12.24 -3.41
CA LYS A 95 -13.18 11.81 -4.66
C LYS A 95 -13.30 10.31 -4.89
N ALA A 96 -13.12 9.50 -3.83
CA ALA A 96 -13.29 8.06 -3.92
C ALA A 96 -14.72 7.66 -4.28
N GLU A 97 -15.72 8.29 -3.66
CA GLU A 97 -17.14 8.10 -3.96
C GLU A 97 -17.47 8.48 -5.40
N ALA A 98 -16.93 9.59 -5.91
CA ALA A 98 -17.08 10.00 -7.30
C ALA A 98 -16.47 9.01 -8.30
N LEU A 99 -15.29 8.46 -7.99
CA LEU A 99 -14.67 7.40 -8.80
C LEU A 99 -15.50 6.12 -8.79
N GLN A 100 -15.96 5.68 -7.62
CA GLN A 100 -16.80 4.49 -7.46
C GLN A 100 -18.15 4.61 -8.18
N ALA A 101 -18.73 5.82 -8.24
CA ALA A 101 -19.97 6.07 -8.97
C ALA A 101 -19.79 5.97 -10.50
N SER A 102 -18.59 6.23 -11.01
CA SER A 102 -18.29 6.27 -12.44
C SER A 102 -17.62 5.00 -12.98
N LEU A 103 -17.01 4.19 -12.11
CA LEU A 103 -16.19 3.02 -12.49
C LEU A 103 -16.46 1.82 -11.58
N PRO A 104 -16.44 0.59 -12.13
CA PRO A 104 -16.62 -0.64 -11.35
C PRO A 104 -15.32 -1.05 -10.63
N LEU A 105 -14.88 -0.25 -9.66
CA LEU A 105 -13.63 -0.48 -8.93
C LEU A 105 -13.80 -1.59 -7.87
N ASP A 106 -12.79 -2.44 -7.74
CA ASP A 106 -12.66 -3.43 -6.68
C ASP A 106 -12.03 -2.81 -5.43
N PHE A 107 -10.98 -2.01 -5.64
CA PHE A 107 -10.18 -1.42 -4.56
C PHE A 107 -9.89 0.05 -4.83
N ILE A 108 -9.98 0.87 -3.77
CA ILE A 108 -9.40 2.21 -3.74
C ILE A 108 -8.39 2.25 -2.60
N PHE A 109 -7.13 2.48 -2.94
CA PHE A 109 -6.05 2.66 -1.97
C PHE A 109 -5.88 4.13 -1.64
N PHE A 110 -5.66 4.41 -0.35
CA PHE A 110 -5.40 5.77 0.14
C PHE A 110 -3.97 5.86 0.67
N ASP A 111 -3.15 6.72 0.07
CA ASP A 111 -1.81 7.04 0.58
C ASP A 111 -1.89 8.32 1.41
N LEU A 112 -2.02 8.15 2.71
CA LEU A 112 -2.24 9.23 3.66
C LEU A 112 -0.93 9.68 4.31
N PRO A 113 -0.79 11.00 4.66
CA PRO A 113 0.37 11.46 5.41
C PRO A 113 0.48 10.76 6.77
N GLY A 114 1.71 10.61 7.26
CA GLY A 114 2.00 9.88 8.49
C GLY A 114 1.66 10.64 9.78
N THR A 115 0.66 11.53 9.79
CA THR A 115 0.30 12.32 10.95
C THR A 115 -1.12 12.00 11.42
N VAL A 116 -1.25 11.38 12.59
CA VAL A 116 -2.55 11.19 13.26
C VAL A 116 -2.98 12.38 14.14
N ASN A 117 -2.15 13.41 14.22
CA ASN A 117 -2.50 14.65 14.92
C ASN A 117 -3.40 15.58 14.07
N ASN A 118 -3.75 15.14 12.86
CA ASN A 118 -4.65 15.84 11.97
C ASN A 118 -6.02 15.14 11.97
N ALA A 119 -7.05 15.84 12.43
CA ALA A 119 -8.42 15.33 12.53
C ALA A 119 -8.97 14.87 11.16
N GLU A 120 -8.54 15.52 10.07
CA GLU A 120 -8.96 15.19 8.71
C GLU A 120 -8.40 13.83 8.26
N VAL A 121 -7.12 13.53 8.58
CA VAL A 121 -6.52 12.23 8.33
C VAL A 121 -7.23 11.13 9.12
N VAL A 122 -7.54 11.39 10.39
CA VAL A 122 -8.27 10.45 11.26
C VAL A 122 -9.68 10.21 10.72
N SER A 123 -10.37 11.27 10.29
CA SER A 123 -11.69 11.18 9.67
C SER A 123 -11.66 10.33 8.39
N THR A 124 -10.66 10.54 7.54
CA THR A 124 -10.49 9.72 6.32
C THR A 124 -10.16 8.27 6.66
N LEU A 125 -9.27 8.02 7.63
CA LEU A 125 -8.97 6.66 8.07
C LEU A 125 -10.18 5.92 8.61
N SER A 126 -11.11 6.62 9.30
CA SER A 126 -12.33 6.00 9.84
C SER A 126 -13.29 5.45 8.77
N ARG A 127 -13.10 5.83 7.51
CA ARG A 127 -13.88 5.38 6.35
C ARG A 127 -13.21 4.24 5.56
N MET A 128 -12.06 3.75 6.02
CA MET A 128 -11.40 2.58 5.41
C MET A 128 -12.09 1.29 5.82
N ASP A 129 -12.14 0.30 4.92
CA ASP A 129 -12.51 -1.07 5.31
C ASP A 129 -11.38 -1.74 6.10
N ASN A 130 -10.14 -1.61 5.63
CA ASN A 130 -8.99 -2.24 6.25
C ASN A 130 -7.78 -1.29 6.28
N ILE A 131 -7.06 -1.31 7.40
CA ILE A 131 -5.82 -0.57 7.57
C ILE A 131 -4.68 -1.56 7.79
N PHE A 132 -3.62 -1.43 7.01
CA PHE A 132 -2.40 -2.20 7.15
C PHE A 132 -1.28 -1.28 7.64
N THR A 133 -0.69 -1.62 8.80
CA THR A 133 0.33 -0.80 9.46
C THR A 133 1.71 -1.45 9.28
N PRO A 134 2.58 -0.91 8.41
CA PRO A 134 3.94 -1.41 8.30
C PRO A 134 4.74 -1.10 9.56
N ILE A 135 5.40 -2.12 10.09
CA ILE A 135 6.29 -2.06 11.25
C ILE A 135 7.70 -2.51 10.84
N ILE A 136 8.72 -1.94 11.47
CA ILE A 136 10.13 -2.31 11.26
C ILE A 136 10.79 -2.59 12.60
N ALA A 137 11.89 -3.35 12.60
CA ALA A 137 12.63 -3.74 13.80
C ALA A 137 13.50 -2.58 14.36
N ASP A 138 12.94 -1.37 14.37
CA ASP A 138 13.49 -0.18 15.04
C ASP A 138 12.58 0.15 16.21
N ARG A 139 13.16 0.26 17.41
CA ARG A 139 12.40 0.47 18.65
C ARG A 139 11.47 1.67 18.59
N VAL A 140 11.96 2.80 18.10
CA VAL A 140 11.19 4.07 18.06
C VAL A 140 10.02 3.97 17.07
N VAL A 141 10.27 3.36 15.92
CA VAL A 141 9.23 3.14 14.89
C VAL A 141 8.21 2.13 15.39
N MET A 142 8.66 1.05 16.03
CA MET A 142 7.80 0.01 16.56
C MET A 142 6.87 0.53 17.66
N GLU A 143 7.40 1.21 18.68
CA GLU A 143 6.61 1.80 19.75
C GLU A 143 5.56 2.79 19.21
N SER A 144 5.95 3.62 18.25
CA SER A 144 5.02 4.57 17.59
C SER A 144 3.95 3.87 16.77
N SER A 145 4.30 2.80 16.05
CA SER A 145 3.36 2.05 15.19
C SER A 145 2.37 1.25 16.02
N ILE A 146 2.82 0.61 17.11
CA ILE A 146 1.93 -0.10 18.06
C ILE A 146 0.97 0.91 18.68
N LYS A 147 1.46 2.03 19.21
CA LYS A 147 0.61 3.06 19.81
C LYS A 147 -0.45 3.56 18.80
N PHE A 148 -0.06 3.82 17.57
CA PHE A 148 -0.99 4.21 16.51
C PHE A 148 -2.06 3.14 16.29
N ALA A 149 -1.65 1.89 16.08
CA ALA A 149 -2.57 0.79 15.81
C ALA A 149 -3.50 0.52 17.00
N THR A 150 -3.00 0.60 18.25
CA THR A 150 -3.80 0.45 19.45
C THR A 150 -4.89 1.52 19.53
N VAL A 151 -4.54 2.81 19.32
CA VAL A 151 -5.51 3.90 19.34
C VAL A 151 -6.61 3.71 18.29
N ILE A 152 -6.25 3.35 17.05
CA ILE A 152 -7.23 3.09 15.99
C ILE A 152 -8.09 1.87 16.35
N ASN A 153 -7.49 0.78 16.83
CA ASN A 153 -8.23 -0.43 17.19
C ASN A 153 -9.22 -0.17 18.32
N GLU A 154 -8.78 0.43 19.42
CA GLU A 154 -9.62 0.69 20.58
C GLU A 154 -10.71 1.73 20.34
N GLN A 155 -10.38 2.82 19.64
CA GLN A 155 -11.29 3.95 19.50
C GLN A 155 -12.23 3.84 18.29
N MET A 156 -11.86 3.06 17.28
CA MET A 156 -12.60 2.98 16.02
C MET A 156 -13.11 1.58 15.74
N VAL A 157 -12.24 0.55 15.77
CA VAL A 157 -12.62 -0.82 15.41
C VAL A 157 -13.51 -1.41 16.49
N ILE A 158 -13.03 -1.51 17.72
CA ILE A 158 -13.75 -2.16 18.83
C ILE A 158 -15.05 -1.42 19.18
N THR A 159 -15.06 -0.10 19.09
CA THR A 159 -16.27 0.69 19.39
C THR A 159 -17.33 0.65 18.30
N GLY A 160 -17.00 0.16 17.10
CA GLY A 160 -17.90 0.18 15.95
C GLY A 160 -18.27 1.59 15.46
N LYS A 161 -17.47 2.62 15.80
CA LYS A 161 -17.72 4.01 15.41
C LYS A 161 -17.13 4.39 14.05
N SER A 162 -16.66 3.41 13.28
CA SER A 162 -16.02 3.60 11.97
C SER A 162 -16.40 2.47 11.03
N ASP A 163 -16.06 2.62 9.77
CA ASP A 163 -16.27 1.58 8.75
C ASP A 163 -15.14 0.50 8.80
N ILE A 164 -14.11 0.70 9.65
CA ILE A 164 -12.93 -0.17 9.73
C ILE A 164 -13.32 -1.56 10.26
N LYS A 165 -13.09 -2.58 9.43
CA LYS A 165 -13.29 -3.99 9.76
C LYS A 165 -12.09 -4.60 10.48
N GLY A 166 -10.89 -4.08 10.19
CA GLY A 166 -9.67 -4.54 10.83
C GLY A 166 -8.47 -3.65 10.63
N ILE A 167 -7.57 -3.70 11.63
CA ILE A 167 -6.22 -3.13 11.54
C ILE A 167 -5.21 -4.25 11.74
N TYR A 168 -4.22 -4.32 10.85
CA TYR A 168 -3.26 -5.41 10.77
C TYR A 168 -1.84 -4.87 10.69
N LEU A 169 -0.91 -5.50 11.40
CA LEU A 169 0.51 -5.13 11.36
C LEU A 169 1.26 -5.97 10.31
N ILE A 170 2.18 -5.34 9.59
CA ILE A 170 3.01 -6.00 8.57
C ILE A 170 4.48 -5.77 8.90
N TRP A 171 5.23 -6.83 9.14
CA TRP A 171 6.68 -6.75 9.20
C TRP A 171 7.26 -6.32 7.85
N ASN A 172 7.92 -5.15 7.83
CA ASN A 172 8.58 -4.59 6.66
C ASN A 172 10.07 -4.38 6.93
N MET A 173 10.88 -4.43 5.88
CA MET A 173 12.34 -4.27 5.95
C MET A 173 13.00 -5.26 6.92
N VAL A 174 12.54 -6.51 6.93
CA VAL A 174 13.09 -7.55 7.79
C VAL A 174 14.49 -7.93 7.33
N ASP A 175 15.48 -7.75 8.19
CA ASP A 175 16.84 -8.26 7.93
C ASP A 175 16.89 -9.74 8.34
N GLY A 176 17.08 -10.63 7.38
CA GLY A 176 17.17 -12.08 7.64
C GLY A 176 18.37 -12.52 8.48
N ARG A 177 19.28 -11.58 8.81
CA ARG A 177 20.41 -11.81 9.72
C ARG A 177 20.10 -11.46 11.16
N GLU A 178 19.02 -10.71 11.41
CA GLU A 178 18.60 -10.37 12.76
C GLU A 178 18.03 -11.59 13.50
N LYS A 179 18.24 -11.61 14.82
CA LYS A 179 17.77 -12.72 15.66
C LYS A 179 16.26 -12.76 15.72
N THR A 180 15.70 -13.90 15.44
CA THR A 180 14.25 -14.19 15.51
C THR A 180 13.63 -13.84 16.88
N GLU A 181 14.44 -13.80 17.95
CA GLU A 181 13.99 -13.49 19.31
C GLU A 181 13.39 -12.07 19.43
N LEU A 182 13.97 -11.07 18.77
CA LEU A 182 13.45 -9.70 18.77
C LEU A 182 12.04 -9.62 18.18
N TYR A 183 11.82 -10.27 17.04
CA TYR A 183 10.52 -10.32 16.39
C TYR A 183 9.49 -11.03 17.27
N ASN A 184 9.85 -12.16 17.88
CA ASN A 184 8.97 -12.89 18.79
C ASN A 184 8.56 -12.07 20.02
N ILE A 185 9.45 -11.24 20.57
CA ILE A 185 9.13 -10.34 21.68
C ILE A 185 8.09 -9.31 21.23
N TYR A 186 8.29 -8.66 20.09
CA TYR A 186 7.35 -7.66 19.58
C TYR A 186 6.01 -8.27 19.21
N GLU A 187 5.97 -9.47 18.65
CA GLU A 187 4.70 -10.16 18.33
C GLU A 187 3.90 -10.49 19.59
N LYS A 188 4.57 -10.86 20.69
CA LYS A 188 3.90 -11.04 22.00
C LYS A 188 3.28 -9.72 22.47
N VAL A 189 4.03 -8.62 22.38
CA VAL A 189 3.51 -7.28 22.72
C VAL A 189 2.31 -6.92 21.85
N CYS A 190 2.38 -7.16 20.54
CA CYS A 190 1.23 -6.92 19.65
C CYS A 190 0.00 -7.75 20.05
N ALA A 191 0.21 -9.01 20.44
CA ALA A 191 -0.86 -9.90 20.89
C ALA A 191 -1.52 -9.41 22.19
N GLU A 192 -0.74 -8.85 23.14
CA GLU A 192 -1.26 -8.24 24.37
C GLU A 192 -2.20 -7.04 24.07
N PHE A 193 -1.97 -6.31 22.99
CA PHE A 193 -2.83 -5.22 22.52
C PHE A 193 -3.91 -5.66 21.51
N ALA A 194 -4.13 -6.97 21.36
CA ALA A 194 -5.06 -7.53 20.38
C ALA A 194 -4.84 -7.01 18.93
N LEU A 195 -3.58 -6.78 18.56
CA LEU A 195 -3.17 -6.33 17.24
C LEU A 195 -2.65 -7.51 16.40
N PRO A 196 -3.39 -7.97 15.40
CA PRO A 196 -2.97 -9.07 14.55
C PRO A 196 -1.79 -8.67 13.67
N VAL A 197 -0.75 -9.51 13.65
CA VAL A 197 0.41 -9.38 12.77
C VAL A 197 0.27 -10.37 11.62
N LEU A 198 0.47 -9.92 10.38
CA LEU A 198 0.46 -10.80 9.22
C LEU A 198 1.59 -11.82 9.29
N LYS A 199 1.33 -13.01 8.76
CA LYS A 199 2.34 -14.08 8.68
C LYS A 199 3.43 -13.77 7.66
N THR A 200 3.04 -13.04 6.59
CA THR A 200 3.96 -12.66 5.52
C THR A 200 4.67 -11.36 5.89
N PHE A 201 5.99 -11.39 5.84
CA PHE A 201 6.85 -10.23 6.03
C PHE A 201 7.53 -9.81 4.72
N LEU A 202 7.96 -8.56 4.62
CA LEU A 202 8.78 -8.09 3.50
C LEU A 202 10.25 -7.94 3.93
N PRO A 203 11.20 -8.57 3.20
CA PRO A 203 12.61 -8.49 3.53
C PRO A 203 13.19 -7.10 3.26
N ASP A 204 14.24 -6.69 3.97
CA ASP A 204 15.04 -5.54 3.57
C ASP A 204 15.79 -5.87 2.28
N SER A 205 15.41 -5.19 1.21
CA SER A 205 15.98 -5.44 -0.10
C SER A 205 15.98 -4.20 -0.97
N LYS A 206 17.10 -3.96 -1.64
CA LYS A 206 17.23 -2.87 -2.62
C LYS A 206 16.25 -2.98 -3.79
N ARG A 207 15.62 -4.16 -4.01
CA ARG A 207 14.63 -4.34 -5.08
C ARG A 207 13.41 -3.43 -4.93
N PHE A 208 12.98 -3.14 -3.69
CA PHE A 208 11.83 -2.27 -3.40
C PHE A 208 12.04 -0.81 -3.86
N ARG A 209 13.28 -0.44 -4.19
CA ARG A 209 13.66 0.89 -4.70
C ARG A 209 13.92 0.90 -6.21
N LYS A 210 13.69 -0.24 -6.92
CA LYS A 210 13.92 -0.31 -8.37
C LYS A 210 12.72 0.26 -9.12
N GLU A 211 12.88 1.46 -9.62
CA GLU A 211 11.97 2.14 -10.54
C GLU A 211 12.48 2.02 -11.99
N SER A 212 11.69 2.49 -12.94
CA SER A 212 12.12 2.60 -14.34
C SER A 212 13.26 3.63 -14.47
N GLU A 213 14.46 3.18 -14.85
CA GLU A 213 15.65 4.01 -14.96
C GLU A 213 16.40 3.71 -16.26
N THR A 214 17.21 4.68 -16.75
CA THR A 214 18.05 4.48 -17.92
C THR A 214 19.04 3.32 -17.71
N GLY A 215 19.11 2.43 -18.68
CA GLY A 215 20.01 1.26 -18.64
C GLY A 215 19.56 0.12 -17.74
N ARG A 216 18.47 0.24 -17.00
CA ARG A 216 17.87 -0.83 -16.22
C ARG A 216 16.58 -1.28 -16.87
N ARG A 217 16.45 -2.57 -17.13
CA ARG A 217 15.25 -3.17 -17.75
C ARG A 217 14.30 -3.80 -16.73
N SER A 218 14.78 -4.13 -15.53
CA SER A 218 13.95 -4.73 -14.48
C SER A 218 13.37 -3.65 -13.58
N VAL A 219 12.05 -3.57 -13.54
CA VAL A 219 11.28 -2.64 -12.72
C VAL A 219 10.58 -3.43 -11.63
N PHE A 220 10.58 -2.93 -10.39
CA PHE A 220 9.85 -3.54 -9.28
C PHE A 220 8.76 -2.62 -8.76
N ARG A 221 9.05 -1.34 -8.60
CA ARG A 221 8.11 -0.31 -8.16
C ARG A 221 7.78 0.63 -9.31
N SER A 222 6.56 0.54 -9.80
CA SER A 222 6.02 1.36 -10.88
C SER A 222 4.51 1.46 -10.76
N THR A 223 3.97 2.54 -11.26
CA THR A 223 2.52 2.75 -11.34
C THR A 223 1.93 2.28 -12.68
N ILE A 224 2.78 1.91 -13.65
CA ILE A 224 2.36 1.49 -15.00
C ILE A 224 2.72 0.03 -15.27
N PHE A 225 3.82 -0.46 -14.69
CA PHE A 225 4.26 -1.83 -14.89
C PHE A 225 4.01 -2.70 -13.66
N PRO A 226 3.68 -3.99 -13.84
CA PRO A 226 3.74 -4.94 -12.73
C PRO A 226 5.18 -5.08 -12.24
N PRO A 227 5.38 -5.51 -10.99
CA PRO A 227 6.69 -5.92 -10.53
C PRO A 227 7.27 -7.03 -11.43
N ASP A 228 8.53 -6.89 -11.83
CA ASP A 228 9.23 -7.89 -12.64
C ASP A 228 9.22 -9.26 -11.95
N LYS A 229 8.82 -10.30 -12.66
CA LYS A 229 8.65 -11.67 -12.13
C LYS A 229 9.90 -12.21 -11.45
N ALA A 230 11.09 -11.89 -11.97
CA ALA A 230 12.34 -12.31 -11.35
C ALA A 230 12.61 -11.59 -10.01
N LEU A 231 12.12 -10.35 -9.85
CA LEU A 231 12.23 -9.57 -8.63
C LEU A 231 11.13 -9.92 -7.61
N VAL A 232 9.98 -10.42 -8.04
CA VAL A 232 8.92 -10.93 -7.16
C VAL A 232 9.42 -12.12 -6.36
N ARG A 233 10.16 -13.03 -6.99
CA ARG A 233 10.72 -14.19 -6.30
C ARG A 233 11.61 -13.76 -5.13
N GLY A 234 11.24 -14.16 -3.90
CA GLY A 234 11.92 -13.80 -2.66
C GLY A 234 11.73 -12.35 -2.22
N SER A 235 10.74 -11.65 -2.75
CA SER A 235 10.25 -10.36 -2.22
C SER A 235 9.09 -10.53 -1.25
N ASN A 236 8.39 -11.66 -1.32
CA ASN A 236 7.14 -11.98 -0.63
C ASN A 236 5.97 -11.06 -0.98
N ILE A 237 6.06 -10.23 -2.03
CA ILE A 237 4.96 -9.30 -2.38
C ILE A 237 3.72 -10.05 -2.89
N ASP A 238 3.91 -11.17 -3.57
CA ASP A 238 2.87 -12.08 -4.01
C ASP A 238 2.11 -12.68 -2.83
N ALA A 239 2.84 -13.32 -1.91
CA ALA A 239 2.28 -13.91 -0.69
C ALA A 239 1.60 -12.86 0.21
N LEU A 240 2.20 -11.66 0.36
CA LEU A 240 1.61 -10.56 1.11
C LEU A 240 0.29 -10.11 0.49
N THR A 241 0.26 -9.96 -0.83
CA THR A 241 -0.97 -9.55 -1.52
C THR A 241 -2.08 -10.59 -1.37
N ASP A 242 -1.74 -11.88 -1.45
CA ASP A 242 -2.70 -12.97 -1.25
C ASP A 242 -3.24 -13.01 0.20
N GLU A 243 -2.38 -12.78 1.20
CA GLU A 243 -2.80 -12.69 2.60
C GLU A 243 -3.71 -11.47 2.84
N ILE A 244 -3.37 -10.30 2.28
CA ILE A 244 -4.22 -9.09 2.32
C ILE A 244 -5.59 -9.36 1.70
N LEU A 245 -5.65 -9.98 0.52
CA LEU A 245 -6.91 -10.34 -0.13
C LEU A 245 -7.77 -11.28 0.74
N SER A 246 -7.15 -12.27 1.37
CA SER A 246 -7.83 -13.20 2.27
C SER A 246 -8.48 -12.48 3.45
N LEU A 247 -7.80 -11.48 4.03
CA LEU A 247 -8.30 -10.68 5.16
C LEU A 247 -9.42 -9.71 4.75
N ILE A 248 -9.33 -9.13 3.55
CA ILE A 248 -10.36 -8.20 3.06
C ILE A 248 -11.66 -8.92 2.70
N HIS A 249 -11.57 -10.18 2.28
CA HIS A 249 -12.73 -10.99 1.87
C HIS A 249 -13.31 -11.87 2.99
N SER A 250 -12.67 -11.90 4.17
CA SER A 250 -13.19 -12.61 5.36
C SER A 250 -14.26 -11.79 6.06
#